data_b1ec2e1f7a6a3b33355226683d02dc05
#
_entry.id   b1ec2e1f7a6a3b33355226683d02dc05
#
_cell.length_a   1.000
_cell.length_b   1.000
_cell.length_c   1.000
_cell.angle_alpha   90.00
_cell.angle_beta   90.00
_cell.angle_gamma   90.00
#
_symmetry.space_group_name_H-M   'P 1'
#
loop_
_entity.id
_entity.type
_entity.pdbx_description
1 polymer ?
#
loop_
_entity_poly.entity_id
_entity_poly.type
_entity_poly.pdbx_seq_one_letter_code
_entity_poly.pdbx_strand_id
1 'polypeptide(L)'
;RLVGFDDDDGEVLDLVQSVPVAERALPLQLVTAEGPDERLYRVERLADGVVMTWSDGAGSSIRKVIGLGEGYGLEVRITATGAARDAGISAGTGLRNLGATERDSRLAVWGDGIILADGEVEKYKKAKVKAPVNLRPGVVAFAGLEDAYFINVLRPTTRIDEVRIERFEFNEIIAGEEPTLNQALRVVVVPAAGVFEGELLGAPKEYGLLQRIGGGVEKTLDFGIFGFISVFFLKALWWIYGIVGNYGTAIILLTVGIRIVLFPLMHTSTVSMRKMAKVQPKVKEIQSKYKKKKNDPQARAKMNQEMMKLYKEHGINPMAGCLPLLVQMPVFWALFTVLRKTIELRQEPFMLWIDDLSLPDVLFKLPVGLPIL
;
A
#
# COMPACT_ATOMS: atom_id res chain seq x y z
N ARG A 1 -14.95 -2.79 13.21
CA ARG A 1 -15.11 -1.40 12.76
C ARG A 1 -14.04 -0.54 13.40
N LEU A 2 -13.50 0.41 12.66
CA LEU A 2 -12.48 1.35 13.14
C LEU A 2 -13.15 2.66 13.55
N VAL A 3 -13.21 2.92 14.84
CA VAL A 3 -13.73 4.20 15.38
C VAL A 3 -12.74 5.33 15.02
N GLY A 4 -13.26 6.44 14.51
CA GLY A 4 -12.45 7.60 14.06
C GLY A 4 -12.01 7.54 12.59
N PHE A 5 -12.48 6.54 11.86
CA PHE A 5 -12.35 6.47 10.40
C PHE A 5 -13.73 6.19 9.82
N ASP A 6 -14.15 7.04 8.90
CA ASP A 6 -15.45 6.92 8.24
C ASP A 6 -15.25 6.41 6.79
N ASP A 7 -16.28 5.80 6.24
CA ASP A 7 -16.37 5.50 4.83
C ASP A 7 -16.86 6.73 4.03
N ASP A 8 -17.08 6.57 2.73
CA ASP A 8 -17.51 7.67 1.85
C ASP A 8 -18.93 8.16 2.16
N ASP A 9 -19.74 7.38 2.90
CA ASP A 9 -21.10 7.71 3.32
C ASP A 9 -21.13 8.33 4.73
N GLY A 10 -19.97 8.49 5.38
CA GLY A 10 -19.84 9.03 6.74
C GLY A 10 -20.19 8.02 7.86
N GLU A 11 -20.29 6.73 7.52
CA GLU A 11 -20.47 5.65 8.48
C GLU A 11 -19.12 5.14 8.99
N VAL A 12 -19.10 4.61 10.21
CA VAL A 12 -17.89 4.05 10.81
C VAL A 12 -17.31 2.93 9.92
N LEU A 13 -16.07 3.08 9.50
CA LEU A 13 -15.40 2.20 8.56
C LEU A 13 -15.39 0.74 9.05
N ASP A 14 -15.86 -0.18 8.19
CA ASP A 14 -15.81 -1.61 8.42
C ASP A 14 -14.67 -2.23 7.59
N LEU A 15 -13.74 -2.92 8.24
CA LEU A 15 -12.65 -3.63 7.57
C LEU A 15 -13.08 -4.96 6.93
N VAL A 16 -14.35 -5.35 7.06
CA VAL A 16 -14.88 -6.57 6.44
C VAL A 16 -15.54 -6.24 5.11
N GLN A 17 -14.98 -6.76 4.03
CA GLN A 17 -15.54 -6.59 2.70
C GLN A 17 -16.87 -7.36 2.54
N SER A 18 -17.83 -6.77 1.85
CA SER A 18 -19.08 -7.42 1.48
C SER A 18 -18.85 -8.37 0.31
N VAL A 19 -18.60 -9.64 0.61
CA VAL A 19 -18.42 -10.73 -0.34
C VAL A 19 -19.62 -11.67 -0.20
N PRO A 20 -20.11 -12.36 -1.27
CA PRO A 20 -21.17 -13.35 -1.17
C PRO A 20 -20.92 -14.40 -0.08
N VAL A 21 -21.98 -14.80 0.62
CA VAL A 21 -21.87 -15.65 1.83
C VAL A 21 -21.14 -16.98 1.56
N ALA A 22 -21.38 -17.59 0.41
CA ALA A 22 -20.77 -18.88 0.05
C ALA A 22 -19.22 -18.85 -0.02
N GLU A 23 -18.64 -17.70 -0.30
CA GLU A 23 -17.19 -17.55 -0.50
C GLU A 23 -16.53 -16.76 0.63
N ARG A 24 -17.35 -16.12 1.47
CA ARG A 24 -16.88 -15.25 2.54
C ARG A 24 -16.45 -16.05 3.76
N ALA A 25 -15.21 -15.85 4.19
CA ALA A 25 -14.79 -16.18 5.54
C ALA A 25 -14.57 -14.89 6.33
N LEU A 26 -15.28 -14.73 7.43
CA LEU A 26 -15.11 -13.61 8.34
C LEU A 26 -13.76 -13.72 9.07
N PRO A 27 -13.20 -12.61 9.58
CA PRO A 27 -12.07 -12.67 10.48
C PRO A 27 -12.35 -13.61 11.65
N LEU A 28 -11.37 -14.45 11.99
CA LEU A 28 -11.46 -15.50 13.04
C LEU A 28 -12.46 -16.64 12.76
N GLN A 29 -13.05 -16.69 11.57
CA GLN A 29 -13.82 -17.86 11.14
C GLN A 29 -12.87 -19.02 10.82
N LEU A 30 -13.24 -20.23 11.23
CA LEU A 30 -12.50 -21.43 10.82
C LEU A 30 -12.79 -21.74 9.35
N VAL A 31 -11.78 -22.26 8.67
CA VAL A 31 -11.85 -22.69 7.26
C VAL A 31 -11.34 -24.12 7.21
N THR A 32 -12.24 -25.02 6.82
CA THR A 32 -11.96 -26.45 6.62
C THR A 32 -11.64 -26.73 5.14
N ALA A 33 -11.39 -27.98 4.79
CA ALA A 33 -11.25 -28.40 3.39
C ALA A 33 -12.54 -28.22 2.59
N GLU A 34 -13.69 -28.20 3.25
CA GLU A 34 -15.03 -28.06 2.66
C GLU A 34 -15.43 -26.58 2.50
N GLY A 35 -14.69 -25.65 3.12
CA GLY A 35 -14.97 -24.21 3.09
C GLY A 35 -15.03 -23.56 4.47
N PRO A 36 -15.57 -22.32 4.55
CA PRO A 36 -15.80 -21.63 5.79
C PRO A 36 -16.74 -22.39 6.71
N ASP A 37 -16.42 -22.40 8.02
CA ASP A 37 -17.21 -23.09 9.05
C ASP A 37 -18.51 -22.33 9.34
N GLU A 38 -19.64 -22.95 9.06
CA GLU A 38 -21.00 -22.39 9.27
C GLU A 38 -21.65 -22.90 10.56
N ARG A 39 -20.92 -23.59 11.44
CA ARG A 39 -21.47 -24.14 12.68
C ARG A 39 -21.97 -23.06 13.61
N LEU A 40 -23.06 -23.35 14.31
CA LEU A 40 -23.60 -22.47 15.33
C LEU A 40 -22.87 -22.67 16.64
N TYR A 41 -22.31 -21.59 17.17
CA TYR A 41 -21.57 -21.59 18.42
C TYR A 41 -22.48 -21.17 19.60
N ARG A 42 -22.28 -21.80 20.73
CA ARG A 42 -22.78 -21.26 22.01
C ARG A 42 -21.88 -20.10 22.41
N VAL A 43 -22.48 -18.94 22.63
CA VAL A 43 -21.76 -17.70 22.92
C VAL A 43 -22.00 -17.30 24.38
N GLU A 44 -20.91 -17.07 25.10
CA GLU A 44 -20.88 -16.52 26.46
C GLU A 44 -20.14 -15.17 26.42
N ARG A 45 -20.76 -14.14 26.94
CA ARG A 45 -20.16 -12.81 27.04
C ARG A 45 -19.38 -12.68 28.33
N LEU A 46 -18.15 -12.22 28.24
CA LEU A 46 -17.29 -11.83 29.36
C LEU A 46 -17.30 -10.30 29.51
N ALA A 47 -16.73 -9.77 30.58
CA ALA A 47 -16.59 -8.33 30.78
C ALA A 47 -15.80 -7.66 29.62
N ASP A 48 -14.68 -8.28 29.22
CA ASP A 48 -13.75 -7.76 28.22
C ASP A 48 -13.63 -8.65 26.96
N GLY A 49 -14.69 -9.42 26.67
CA GLY A 49 -14.59 -10.31 25.51
C GLY A 49 -15.75 -11.28 25.34
N VAL A 50 -15.49 -12.34 24.58
CA VAL A 50 -16.49 -13.36 24.27
C VAL A 50 -15.83 -14.74 24.21
N VAL A 51 -16.54 -15.75 24.71
CA VAL A 51 -16.20 -17.16 24.55
C VAL A 51 -17.24 -17.81 23.65
N MET A 52 -16.77 -18.47 22.59
CA MET A 52 -17.60 -19.21 21.65
C MET A 52 -17.20 -20.68 21.71
N THR A 53 -18.16 -21.56 21.94
CA THR A 53 -17.93 -23.00 22.04
C THR A 53 -18.83 -23.79 21.12
N TRP A 54 -18.29 -24.86 20.56
CA TRP A 54 -19.01 -25.85 19.80
C TRP A 54 -18.44 -27.24 20.11
N SER A 55 -19.31 -28.27 20.12
CA SER A 55 -18.91 -29.68 20.25
C SER A 55 -19.94 -30.56 19.55
N ASP A 56 -19.44 -31.63 18.93
CA ASP A 56 -20.28 -32.68 18.30
C ASP A 56 -20.70 -33.78 19.30
N GLY A 57 -20.17 -33.72 20.52
CA GLY A 57 -20.37 -34.79 21.53
C GLY A 57 -19.62 -36.10 21.22
N ALA A 58 -18.91 -36.17 20.08
CA ALA A 58 -18.21 -37.36 19.59
C ALA A 58 -16.69 -37.21 19.57
N GLY A 59 -16.17 -36.16 20.23
CA GLY A 59 -14.73 -35.92 20.37
C GLY A 59 -14.19 -34.74 19.61
N SER A 60 -15.00 -34.10 18.75
CA SER A 60 -14.62 -32.84 18.12
C SER A 60 -15.16 -31.66 18.92
N SER A 61 -14.33 -30.67 19.14
CA SER A 61 -14.75 -29.42 19.79
C SER A 61 -13.97 -28.23 19.29
N ILE A 62 -14.59 -27.08 19.37
CA ILE A 62 -13.98 -25.77 19.06
C ILE A 62 -14.28 -24.83 20.20
N ARG A 63 -13.24 -24.19 20.69
CA ARG A 63 -13.36 -23.09 21.67
C ARG A 63 -12.60 -21.88 21.16
N LYS A 64 -13.28 -20.75 21.05
CA LYS A 64 -12.70 -19.46 20.72
C LYS A 64 -12.88 -18.53 21.90
N VAL A 65 -11.80 -17.93 22.35
CA VAL A 65 -11.78 -16.87 23.36
C VAL A 65 -11.25 -15.63 22.67
N ILE A 66 -12.03 -14.57 22.62
CA ILE A 66 -11.70 -13.32 21.97
C ILE A 66 -11.85 -12.23 23.00
N GLY A 67 -10.76 -11.58 23.34
CA GLY A 67 -10.69 -10.46 24.29
C GLY A 67 -10.32 -9.16 23.60
N LEU A 68 -10.58 -8.05 24.29
CA LEU A 68 -10.06 -6.74 23.88
C LEU A 68 -8.57 -6.68 24.19
N GLY A 69 -7.75 -6.43 23.18
CA GLY A 69 -6.34 -6.17 23.32
C GLY A 69 -6.03 -4.68 23.44
N GLU A 70 -4.76 -4.32 23.33
CA GLU A 70 -4.35 -2.92 23.33
C GLU A 70 -4.59 -2.27 21.95
N GLY A 71 -5.15 -1.05 21.98
CA GLY A 71 -5.34 -0.23 20.78
C GLY A 71 -6.25 -0.89 19.75
N TYR A 72 -5.70 -1.31 18.63
CA TYR A 72 -6.41 -1.88 17.46
C TYR A 72 -6.39 -3.41 17.42
N GLY A 73 -5.91 -4.07 18.46
CA GLY A 73 -5.77 -5.51 18.54
C GLY A 73 -6.93 -6.20 19.27
N LEU A 74 -7.21 -7.44 18.89
CA LEU A 74 -8.06 -8.37 19.63
C LEU A 74 -7.18 -9.56 20.05
N GLU A 75 -7.11 -9.85 21.35
CA GLU A 75 -6.47 -11.07 21.83
C GLU A 75 -7.31 -12.30 21.48
N VAL A 76 -6.69 -13.30 20.90
CA VAL A 76 -7.38 -14.46 20.33
C VAL A 76 -6.72 -15.74 20.79
N ARG A 77 -7.53 -16.63 21.37
CA ARG A 77 -7.15 -18.03 21.60
C ARG A 77 -8.21 -18.94 20.99
N ILE A 78 -7.79 -19.79 20.05
CA ILE A 78 -8.67 -20.78 19.42
C ILE A 78 -8.07 -22.16 19.63
N THR A 79 -8.89 -23.08 20.13
CA THR A 79 -8.53 -24.49 20.29
C THR A 79 -9.54 -25.32 19.53
N ALA A 80 -9.07 -26.15 18.60
CA ALA A 80 -9.88 -27.06 17.82
C ALA A 80 -9.36 -28.50 17.99
N THR A 81 -10.27 -29.43 18.21
CA THR A 81 -9.96 -30.87 18.44
C THR A 81 -10.75 -31.75 17.49
N GLY A 82 -10.38 -33.02 17.42
CA GLY A 82 -11.05 -34.00 16.57
C GLY A 82 -10.97 -33.61 15.09
N ALA A 83 -12.08 -33.72 14.37
CA ALA A 83 -12.15 -33.39 12.93
C ALA A 83 -11.90 -31.91 12.60
N ALA A 84 -12.03 -31.01 13.59
CA ALA A 84 -11.77 -29.57 13.39
C ALA A 84 -10.30 -29.19 13.61
N ARG A 85 -9.43 -30.11 14.02
CA ARG A 85 -8.03 -29.83 14.41
C ARG A 85 -7.19 -29.18 13.32
N ASP A 86 -7.41 -29.60 12.07
CA ASP A 86 -6.63 -29.13 10.92
C ASP A 86 -7.30 -27.94 10.20
N ALA A 87 -8.34 -27.36 10.80
CA ALA A 87 -8.98 -26.17 10.27
C ALA A 87 -8.06 -24.95 10.40
N GLY A 88 -7.99 -24.18 9.33
CA GLY A 88 -7.30 -22.89 9.36
C GLY A 88 -8.17 -21.79 9.94
N ILE A 89 -7.56 -20.68 10.30
CA ILE A 89 -8.21 -19.48 10.84
C ILE A 89 -8.09 -18.38 9.80
N SER A 90 -9.22 -17.81 9.40
CA SER A 90 -9.25 -16.73 8.41
C SER A 90 -8.84 -15.39 9.03
N ALA A 91 -7.98 -14.66 8.33
CA ALA A 91 -7.78 -13.22 8.57
C ALA A 91 -8.89 -12.36 7.92
N GLY A 92 -9.76 -12.98 7.15
CA GLY A 92 -10.86 -12.36 6.40
C GLY A 92 -10.82 -12.73 4.93
N THR A 93 -11.90 -12.37 4.21
CA THR A 93 -11.98 -12.43 2.76
C THR A 93 -12.19 -11.01 2.24
N GLY A 94 -11.17 -10.46 1.54
CA GLY A 94 -11.13 -9.05 1.17
C GLY A 94 -10.89 -8.12 2.37
N LEU A 95 -10.64 -6.87 2.09
CA LEU A 95 -10.43 -5.84 3.10
C LEU A 95 -11.24 -4.61 2.73
N ARG A 96 -12.18 -4.24 3.55
CA ARG A 96 -13.18 -3.18 3.46
C ARG A 96 -13.88 -3.03 2.09
N ASN A 97 -15.01 -2.38 2.08
CA ASN A 97 -15.66 -1.91 0.85
C ASN A 97 -14.98 -0.59 0.45
N LEU A 98 -14.74 -0.43 -0.85
CA LEU A 98 -14.18 0.80 -1.39
C LEU A 98 -15.32 1.69 -1.87
N GLY A 99 -15.22 2.99 -1.63
CA GLY A 99 -16.11 3.97 -2.20
C GLY A 99 -15.99 4.06 -3.73
N ALA A 100 -17.00 4.63 -4.39
CA ALA A 100 -17.04 4.73 -5.85
C ALA A 100 -15.78 5.42 -6.43
N THR A 101 -15.35 6.51 -5.81
CA THR A 101 -14.18 7.29 -6.25
C THR A 101 -12.86 6.52 -6.03
N GLU A 102 -12.75 5.77 -4.94
CA GLU A 102 -11.58 4.92 -4.69
C GLU A 102 -11.51 3.76 -5.70
N ARG A 103 -12.64 3.16 -6.06
CA ARG A 103 -12.73 2.06 -7.05
C ARG A 103 -12.22 2.46 -8.43
N ASP A 104 -12.55 3.67 -8.89
CA ASP A 104 -12.11 4.19 -10.18
C ASP A 104 -10.62 4.58 -10.20
N SER A 105 -9.98 4.63 -9.05
CA SER A 105 -8.56 4.96 -8.94
C SER A 105 -7.68 3.82 -9.45
N ARG A 106 -6.94 4.06 -10.54
CA ARG A 106 -5.94 3.11 -11.08
C ARG A 106 -4.79 2.81 -10.11
N LEU A 107 -4.69 3.57 -9.02
CA LEU A 107 -3.62 3.49 -8.04
C LEU A 107 -4.07 2.78 -6.75
N ALA A 108 -5.33 2.40 -6.65
CA ALA A 108 -5.85 1.73 -5.47
C ALA A 108 -5.22 0.33 -5.29
N VAL A 109 -4.76 0.06 -4.07
CA VAL A 109 -4.37 -1.29 -3.62
C VAL A 109 -5.61 -1.88 -2.93
N TRP A 110 -6.03 -3.06 -3.35
CA TRP A 110 -7.37 -3.59 -3.09
C TRP A 110 -7.35 -4.87 -2.26
N GLY A 111 -6.96 -4.84 -1.01
CA GLY A 111 -6.99 -6.03 -0.17
C GLY A 111 -6.05 -7.12 -0.69
N ASP A 112 -4.78 -6.76 -0.88
CA ASP A 112 -3.73 -7.71 -1.23
C ASP A 112 -3.37 -8.57 -0.02
N GLY A 113 -2.92 -9.81 -0.26
CA GLY A 113 -2.40 -10.67 0.78
C GLY A 113 -1.02 -10.22 1.24
N ILE A 114 -0.75 -10.27 2.55
CA ILE A 114 0.55 -9.95 3.11
C ILE A 114 0.95 -10.97 4.17
N ILE A 115 2.20 -11.36 4.16
CA ILE A 115 2.81 -12.22 5.18
C ILE A 115 4.18 -11.67 5.57
N LEU A 116 4.48 -11.68 6.86
CA LEU A 116 5.85 -11.57 7.38
C LEU A 116 6.25 -12.91 7.95
N ALA A 117 7.11 -13.62 7.25
CA ALA A 117 7.60 -14.91 7.64
C ALA A 117 9.11 -14.96 7.48
N ASP A 118 9.79 -15.64 8.41
CA ASP A 118 11.25 -15.81 8.42
C ASP A 118 12.04 -14.49 8.28
N GLY A 119 11.43 -13.37 8.74
CA GLY A 119 12.01 -12.03 8.72
C GLY A 119 11.76 -11.23 7.44
N GLU A 120 11.16 -11.83 6.41
CA GLU A 120 10.89 -11.21 5.12
C GLU A 120 9.39 -10.94 4.92
N VAL A 121 9.08 -9.79 4.30
CA VAL A 121 7.70 -9.43 3.94
C VAL A 121 7.44 -9.85 2.51
N GLU A 122 6.44 -10.69 2.32
CA GLU A 122 5.92 -11.06 1.01
C GLU A 122 4.53 -10.49 0.80
N LYS A 123 4.29 -9.94 -0.41
CA LYS A 123 3.01 -9.36 -0.82
C LYS A 123 2.42 -10.09 -2.01
N TYR A 124 1.20 -10.53 -1.84
CA TYR A 124 0.44 -11.29 -2.84
C TYR A 124 -0.64 -10.41 -3.45
N LYS A 125 -0.31 -9.84 -4.62
CA LYS A 125 -1.26 -8.98 -5.35
C LYS A 125 -2.42 -9.81 -5.86
N LYS A 126 -3.64 -9.36 -5.57
CA LYS A 126 -4.89 -10.00 -5.96
C LYS A 126 -4.92 -10.40 -7.44
N ALA A 127 -4.51 -9.51 -8.34
CA ALA A 127 -4.47 -9.78 -9.77
C ALA A 127 -3.45 -10.84 -10.21
N LYS A 128 -2.45 -11.17 -9.36
CA LYS A 128 -1.38 -12.14 -9.68
C LYS A 128 -1.62 -13.53 -9.11
N VAL A 129 -2.47 -13.66 -8.12
CA VAL A 129 -2.84 -14.95 -7.52
C VAL A 129 -3.84 -15.63 -8.44
N LYS A 130 -3.40 -16.58 -9.25
CA LYS A 130 -4.23 -17.34 -10.21
C LYS A 130 -4.68 -18.71 -9.69
N ALA A 131 -4.01 -19.23 -8.70
CA ALA A 131 -4.29 -20.50 -8.03
C ALA A 131 -4.00 -20.34 -6.53
N PRO A 132 -4.60 -21.20 -5.66
CA PRO A 132 -4.28 -21.19 -4.24
C PRO A 132 -2.78 -21.31 -4.00
N VAL A 133 -2.25 -20.45 -3.11
CA VAL A 133 -0.86 -20.47 -2.69
C VAL A 133 -0.80 -21.04 -1.28
N ASN A 134 -0.08 -22.13 -1.11
CA ASN A 134 0.12 -22.78 0.18
C ASN A 134 1.58 -22.62 0.58
N LEU A 135 1.81 -21.93 1.69
CA LEU A 135 3.13 -21.62 2.23
C LEU A 135 3.35 -22.40 3.52
N ARG A 136 4.55 -22.93 3.71
CA ARG A 136 4.98 -23.59 4.97
C ARG A 136 6.20 -22.89 5.53
N PRO A 137 6.05 -21.69 6.06
CA PRO A 137 7.14 -20.90 6.60
C PRO A 137 7.65 -21.48 7.93
N GLY A 138 8.87 -21.12 8.31
CA GLY A 138 9.43 -21.48 9.60
C GLY A 138 8.77 -20.71 10.75
N VAL A 139 8.85 -19.40 10.71
CA VAL A 139 8.27 -18.50 11.72
C VAL A 139 7.40 -17.45 11.06
N VAL A 140 6.12 -17.44 11.41
CA VAL A 140 5.16 -16.42 10.95
C VAL A 140 5.03 -15.35 12.02
N ALA A 141 5.44 -14.12 11.71
CA ALA A 141 5.21 -12.97 12.58
C ALA A 141 3.79 -12.43 12.41
N PHE A 142 3.31 -12.37 11.16
CA PHE A 142 1.91 -12.08 10.84
C PHE A 142 1.54 -12.57 9.44
N ALA A 143 0.24 -12.78 9.22
CA ALA A 143 -0.34 -13.04 7.91
C ALA A 143 -1.76 -12.48 7.83
N GLY A 144 -2.13 -11.90 6.69
CA GLY A 144 -3.46 -11.31 6.51
C GLY A 144 -3.59 -10.48 5.24
N LEU A 145 -4.36 -9.43 5.32
CA LEU A 145 -4.74 -8.56 4.21
C LEU A 145 -4.30 -7.13 4.44
N GLU A 146 -3.93 -6.45 3.36
CA GLU A 146 -3.63 -5.02 3.37
C GLU A 146 -4.26 -4.30 2.18
N ASP A 147 -4.58 -3.04 2.36
CA ASP A 147 -4.82 -2.10 1.26
C ASP A 147 -3.84 -0.91 1.34
N ALA A 148 -4.15 0.20 0.65
CA ALA A 148 -3.31 1.39 0.68
C ALA A 148 -3.19 1.97 2.10
N TYR A 149 -4.26 1.91 2.89
CA TYR A 149 -4.41 2.65 4.14
C TYR A 149 -4.62 1.79 5.39
N PHE A 150 -5.01 0.52 5.24
CA PHE A 150 -5.36 -0.36 6.35
C PHE A 150 -4.70 -1.72 6.25
N ILE A 151 -4.56 -2.37 7.40
CA ILE A 151 -4.16 -3.77 7.52
C ILE A 151 -5.16 -4.55 8.38
N ASN A 152 -5.33 -5.83 8.07
CA ASN A 152 -6.04 -6.78 8.93
C ASN A 152 -5.25 -8.09 8.93
N VAL A 153 -4.51 -8.34 10.02
CA VAL A 153 -3.55 -9.43 10.08
C VAL A 153 -3.67 -10.22 11.37
N LEU A 154 -3.47 -11.54 11.26
CA LEU A 154 -3.29 -12.44 12.39
C LEU A 154 -1.82 -12.44 12.78
N ARG A 155 -1.52 -12.21 14.05
CA ARG A 155 -0.18 -12.23 14.67
C ARG A 155 -0.10 -13.41 15.63
N PRO A 156 0.32 -14.60 15.18
CA PRO A 156 0.40 -15.77 16.02
C PRO A 156 1.56 -15.68 17.01
N THR A 157 1.35 -16.16 18.22
CA THR A 157 2.41 -16.50 19.18
C THR A 157 2.70 -18.00 19.19
N THR A 158 1.78 -18.80 18.65
CA THR A 158 1.95 -20.25 18.45
C THR A 158 2.51 -20.58 17.08
N ARG A 159 3.05 -21.78 16.93
CA ARG A 159 3.59 -22.25 15.64
C ARG A 159 2.47 -22.39 14.61
N ILE A 160 2.78 -21.94 13.40
CA ILE A 160 1.92 -22.08 12.23
C ILE A 160 2.53 -23.10 11.28
N ASP A 161 1.73 -24.07 10.84
CA ASP A 161 2.16 -25.12 9.93
C ASP A 161 1.99 -24.69 8.46
N GLU A 162 0.96 -23.89 8.17
CA GLU A 162 0.67 -23.46 6.79
C GLU A 162 -0.05 -22.09 6.76
N VAL A 163 0.25 -21.30 5.75
CA VAL A 163 -0.54 -20.12 5.38
C VAL A 163 -1.08 -20.33 3.96
N ARG A 164 -2.39 -20.22 3.80
CA ARG A 164 -3.08 -20.34 2.50
C ARG A 164 -3.56 -18.98 2.05
N ILE A 165 -3.34 -18.70 0.77
CA ILE A 165 -3.84 -17.48 0.11
C ILE A 165 -4.65 -17.92 -1.09
N GLU A 166 -5.93 -17.61 -1.09
CA GLU A 166 -6.90 -18.05 -2.10
C GLU A 166 -7.57 -16.82 -2.72
N ARG A 167 -7.79 -16.86 -4.03
CA ARG A 167 -8.50 -15.82 -4.76
C ARG A 167 -9.91 -16.31 -5.11
N PHE A 168 -10.87 -15.44 -4.87
CA PHE A 168 -12.27 -15.62 -5.24
C PHE A 168 -12.69 -14.55 -6.23
N GLU A 169 -13.51 -14.94 -7.18
CA GLU A 169 -14.17 -14.03 -8.12
C GLU A 169 -15.67 -14.03 -7.80
N PHE A 170 -16.24 -12.86 -7.66
CA PHE A 170 -17.67 -12.72 -7.33
C PHE A 170 -18.27 -11.53 -8.05
N ASN A 171 -19.58 -11.56 -8.27
CA ASN A 171 -20.31 -10.43 -8.80
C ASN A 171 -20.64 -9.47 -7.65
N GLU A 172 -20.03 -8.29 -7.68
CA GLU A 172 -20.41 -7.20 -6.79
C GLU A 172 -21.66 -6.51 -7.33
N ILE A 173 -22.69 -6.45 -6.50
CA ILE A 173 -23.96 -5.79 -6.84
C ILE A 173 -24.04 -4.51 -6.03
N ILE A 174 -23.96 -3.38 -6.72
CA ILE A 174 -24.10 -2.05 -6.14
C ILE A 174 -25.47 -1.52 -6.56
N ALA A 175 -26.19 -0.92 -5.63
CA ALA A 175 -27.50 -0.36 -5.92
C ALA A 175 -27.40 0.70 -7.03
N GLY A 176 -28.10 0.44 -8.15
CA GLY A 176 -28.12 1.33 -9.32
C GLY A 176 -27.02 1.12 -10.35
N GLU A 177 -26.15 0.11 -10.18
CA GLU A 177 -25.10 -0.24 -11.14
C GLU A 177 -25.32 -1.67 -11.70
N GLU A 178 -24.75 -1.94 -12.87
CA GLU A 178 -24.70 -3.30 -13.42
C GLU A 178 -23.75 -4.15 -12.58
N PRO A 179 -24.05 -5.44 -12.35
CA PRO A 179 -23.17 -6.34 -11.62
C PRO A 179 -21.77 -6.39 -12.22
N THR A 180 -20.76 -6.07 -11.42
CA THR A 180 -19.36 -6.05 -11.85
C THR A 180 -18.61 -7.25 -11.28
N LEU A 181 -17.83 -7.95 -12.11
CA LEU A 181 -16.97 -9.04 -11.65
C LEU A 181 -15.84 -8.45 -10.80
N ASN A 182 -15.85 -8.74 -9.53
CA ASN A 182 -14.82 -8.32 -8.58
C ASN A 182 -14.03 -9.53 -8.05
N GLN A 183 -12.94 -9.26 -7.37
CA GLN A 183 -12.03 -10.27 -6.84
C GLN A 183 -11.70 -9.95 -5.38
N ALA A 184 -11.62 -10.96 -4.54
CA ALA A 184 -11.11 -10.86 -3.17
C ALA A 184 -10.05 -11.93 -2.91
N LEU A 185 -9.13 -11.66 -1.99
CA LEU A 185 -8.25 -12.66 -1.41
C LEU A 185 -8.77 -13.07 -0.04
N ARG A 186 -8.63 -14.35 0.27
CA ARG A 186 -8.76 -14.90 1.61
C ARG A 186 -7.40 -15.38 2.07
N VAL A 187 -7.01 -14.96 3.27
CA VAL A 187 -5.79 -15.43 3.92
C VAL A 187 -6.17 -16.28 5.12
N VAL A 188 -5.67 -17.50 5.16
CA VAL A 188 -5.98 -18.50 6.18
C VAL A 188 -4.67 -18.97 6.81
N VAL A 189 -4.62 -18.96 8.13
CA VAL A 189 -3.49 -19.42 8.90
C VAL A 189 -3.86 -20.75 9.55
N VAL A 190 -3.10 -21.81 9.31
CA VAL A 190 -3.30 -23.14 9.87
C VAL A 190 -2.37 -23.33 11.05
N PRO A 191 -2.87 -23.33 12.29
CA PRO A 191 -2.04 -23.49 13.48
C PRO A 191 -1.60 -24.93 13.67
N ALA A 192 -0.41 -25.12 14.22
CA ALA A 192 0.06 -26.43 14.63
C ALA A 192 -0.84 -27.03 15.73
N ALA A 193 -1.15 -28.30 15.59
CA ALA A 193 -1.94 -29.05 16.56
C ALA A 193 -3.34 -28.48 16.88
N GLY A 194 -3.90 -27.62 16.02
CA GLY A 194 -5.23 -27.03 16.19
C GLY A 194 -5.31 -25.97 17.28
N VAL A 195 -4.16 -25.40 17.69
CA VAL A 195 -4.10 -24.36 18.72
C VAL A 195 -3.50 -23.08 18.17
N PHE A 196 -4.30 -22.03 18.18
CA PHE A 196 -3.88 -20.67 17.85
C PHE A 196 -3.94 -19.80 19.10
N GLU A 197 -2.86 -19.15 19.42
CA GLU A 197 -2.80 -18.05 20.35
C GLU A 197 -2.12 -16.87 19.65
N GLY A 198 -2.62 -15.67 19.86
CA GLY A 198 -2.10 -14.49 19.23
C GLY A 198 -3.10 -13.35 19.21
N GLU A 199 -2.97 -12.51 18.22
CA GLU A 199 -3.75 -11.29 18.08
C GLU A 199 -4.31 -11.18 16.66
N LEU A 200 -5.54 -10.68 16.53
CA LEU A 200 -6.05 -10.11 15.29
C LEU A 200 -5.87 -8.58 15.35
N LEU A 201 -5.02 -8.06 14.51
CA LEU A 201 -4.75 -6.62 14.40
C LEU A 201 -5.44 -6.04 13.17
N GLY A 202 -6.44 -5.17 13.40
CA GLY A 202 -7.10 -4.40 12.34
C GLY A 202 -6.79 -2.92 12.53
N ALA A 203 -5.78 -2.38 11.80
CA ALA A 203 -5.24 -1.06 12.09
C ALA A 203 -5.05 -0.18 10.85
N PRO A 204 -5.12 1.15 11.01
CA PRO A 204 -4.68 2.09 9.98
C PRO A 204 -3.17 2.03 9.80
N LYS A 205 -2.70 2.22 8.57
CA LYS A 205 -1.27 2.21 8.21
C LYS A 205 -0.63 3.58 8.49
N GLU A 206 -0.82 4.09 9.69
CA GLU A 206 -0.14 5.28 10.20
C GLU A 206 1.29 4.89 10.64
N TYR A 207 2.29 5.59 10.13
CA TYR A 207 3.71 5.25 10.37
C TYR A 207 4.06 5.23 11.86
N GLY A 208 3.64 6.23 12.62
CA GLY A 208 3.92 6.31 14.06
C GLY A 208 3.20 5.24 14.88
N LEU A 209 1.97 4.91 14.51
CA LEU A 209 1.18 3.85 15.14
C LEU A 209 1.81 2.48 14.91
N LEU A 210 2.12 2.14 13.65
CA LEU A 210 2.70 0.83 13.32
C LEU A 210 4.07 0.61 13.97
N GLN A 211 4.87 1.68 14.13
CA GLN A 211 6.12 1.60 14.88
C GLN A 211 5.90 1.31 16.38
N ARG A 212 4.86 1.89 16.99
CA ARG A 212 4.52 1.61 18.40
C ARG A 212 4.00 0.19 18.60
N ILE A 213 3.17 -0.31 17.67
CA ILE A 213 2.67 -1.69 17.71
C ILE A 213 3.83 -2.68 17.57
N GLY A 214 4.81 -2.40 16.72
CA GLY A 214 5.98 -3.26 16.53
C GLY A 214 5.65 -4.64 15.96
N GLY A 215 6.53 -5.62 16.18
CA GLY A 215 6.34 -6.99 15.67
C GLY A 215 6.46 -7.11 14.15
N GLY A 216 7.07 -6.12 13.50
CA GLY A 216 7.33 -6.11 12.08
C GLY A 216 6.20 -5.51 11.23
N VAL A 217 5.06 -5.10 11.83
CA VAL A 217 3.94 -4.51 11.07
C VAL A 217 4.32 -3.19 10.42
N GLU A 218 5.31 -2.47 10.95
CA GLU A 218 5.87 -1.26 10.33
C GLU A 218 6.49 -1.52 8.94
N LYS A 219 6.92 -2.75 8.67
CA LYS A 219 7.45 -3.17 7.36
C LYS A 219 6.36 -3.24 6.26
N THR A 220 5.08 -3.21 6.64
CA THR A 220 3.98 -3.13 5.68
C THR A 220 3.99 -1.79 4.93
N LEU A 221 4.50 -0.72 5.57
CA LEU A 221 4.74 0.58 4.96
C LEU A 221 6.04 0.54 4.13
N ASP A 222 5.94 0.01 2.93
CA ASP A 222 7.05 0.00 1.99
C ASP A 222 7.13 1.36 1.25
N PHE A 223 8.06 2.21 1.66
CA PHE A 223 8.35 3.47 0.98
C PHE A 223 9.30 3.31 -0.23
N GLY A 224 9.67 2.08 -0.58
CA GLY A 224 10.52 1.76 -1.72
C GLY A 224 11.99 2.15 -1.51
N ILE A 225 12.74 2.18 -2.62
CA ILE A 225 14.21 2.38 -2.63
C ILE A 225 14.63 3.68 -1.93
N PHE A 226 13.81 4.73 -2.03
CA PHE A 226 14.06 6.03 -1.41
C PHE A 226 13.33 6.20 -0.08
N GLY A 227 13.04 5.11 0.64
CA GLY A 227 12.26 5.10 1.88
C GLY A 227 12.81 6.04 2.95
N PHE A 228 14.14 6.16 3.08
CA PHE A 228 14.74 7.10 4.05
C PHE A 228 14.41 8.57 3.76
N ILE A 229 14.36 8.97 2.47
CA ILE A 229 13.93 10.31 2.05
C ILE A 229 12.43 10.49 2.29
N SER A 230 11.63 9.45 1.99
CA SER A 230 10.19 9.45 2.21
C SER A 230 9.85 9.65 3.69
N VAL A 231 10.48 8.91 4.59
CA VAL A 231 10.28 9.08 6.05
C VAL A 231 10.70 10.46 6.53
N PHE A 232 11.80 11.02 5.97
CA PHE A 232 12.19 12.38 6.26
C PHE A 232 11.11 13.39 5.84
N PHE A 233 10.57 13.26 4.62
CA PHE A 233 9.49 14.14 4.14
C PHE A 233 8.20 13.96 4.92
N LEU A 234 7.85 12.74 5.33
CA LEU A 234 6.70 12.47 6.18
C LEU A 234 6.82 13.20 7.52
N LYS A 235 7.97 13.10 8.18
CA LYS A 235 8.23 13.80 9.44
C LYS A 235 8.23 15.32 9.27
N ALA A 236 8.79 15.83 8.17
CA ALA A 236 8.76 17.25 7.84
C ALA A 236 7.33 17.73 7.58
N LEU A 237 6.51 16.93 6.89
CA LEU A 237 5.10 17.21 6.65
C LEU A 237 4.32 17.30 7.97
N TRP A 238 4.50 16.36 8.89
CA TRP A 238 3.88 16.41 10.23
C TRP A 238 4.30 17.62 11.02
N TRP A 239 5.61 17.96 10.98
CA TRP A 239 6.10 19.15 11.68
C TRP A 239 5.47 20.43 11.14
N ILE A 240 5.36 20.57 9.80
CA ILE A 240 4.72 21.74 9.18
C ILE A 240 3.22 21.75 9.51
N TYR A 241 2.55 20.59 9.40
CA TYR A 241 1.14 20.46 9.76
C TYR A 241 0.85 20.90 11.20
N GLY A 242 1.70 20.52 12.14
CA GLY A 242 1.61 20.97 13.53
C GLY A 242 1.67 22.49 13.72
N ILE A 243 2.21 23.24 12.75
CA ILE A 243 2.28 24.71 12.75
C ILE A 243 1.06 25.34 12.05
N VAL A 244 0.66 24.77 10.88
CA VAL A 244 -0.35 25.40 10.01
C VAL A 244 -1.74 24.79 10.14
N GLY A 245 -1.89 23.59 10.73
CA GLY A 245 -3.16 22.92 10.97
C GLY A 245 -3.91 22.47 9.69
N ASN A 246 -3.23 22.41 8.53
CA ASN A 246 -3.85 22.00 7.27
C ASN A 246 -2.81 21.30 6.39
N TYR A 247 -3.10 20.04 5.98
CA TYR A 247 -2.17 19.23 5.19
C TYR A 247 -1.91 19.78 3.80
N GLY A 248 -2.91 20.34 3.11
CA GLY A 248 -2.71 20.93 1.79
C GLY A 248 -1.74 22.10 1.83
N THR A 249 -1.89 22.98 2.82
CA THR A 249 -0.93 24.07 3.06
C THR A 249 0.46 23.53 3.43
N ALA A 250 0.51 22.47 4.25
CA ALA A 250 1.78 21.84 4.63
C ALA A 250 2.53 21.25 3.43
N ILE A 251 1.82 20.63 2.47
CA ILE A 251 2.39 20.11 1.22
C ILE A 251 2.99 21.26 0.38
N ILE A 252 2.28 22.39 0.27
CA ILE A 252 2.78 23.56 -0.47
C ILE A 252 4.06 24.08 0.19
N LEU A 253 4.06 24.28 1.50
CA LEU A 253 5.23 24.79 2.23
C LEU A 253 6.42 23.82 2.16
N LEU A 254 6.18 22.52 2.28
CA LEU A 254 7.21 21.48 2.09
C LEU A 254 7.81 21.57 0.69
N THR A 255 6.98 21.70 -0.33
CA THR A 255 7.42 21.81 -1.73
C THR A 255 8.24 23.07 -1.96
N VAL A 256 7.83 24.21 -1.39
CA VAL A 256 8.59 25.47 -1.43
C VAL A 256 9.93 25.28 -0.73
N GLY A 257 9.97 24.68 0.46
CA GLY A 257 11.20 24.38 1.19
C GLY A 257 12.18 23.52 0.37
N ILE A 258 11.69 22.43 -0.25
CA ILE A 258 12.50 21.59 -1.14
C ILE A 258 13.06 22.41 -2.31
N ARG A 259 12.25 23.28 -2.94
CA ARG A 259 12.70 24.13 -4.04
C ARG A 259 13.76 25.15 -3.61
N ILE A 260 13.64 25.72 -2.41
CA ILE A 260 14.65 26.64 -1.86
C ILE A 260 15.98 25.91 -1.66
N VAL A 261 15.96 24.70 -1.08
CA VAL A 261 17.17 23.89 -0.87
C VAL A 261 17.83 23.51 -2.19
N LEU A 262 17.03 23.16 -3.21
CA LEU A 262 17.53 22.75 -4.53
C LEU A 262 17.84 23.94 -5.46
N PHE A 263 17.48 25.19 -5.07
CA PHE A 263 17.65 26.38 -5.90
C PHE A 263 19.08 26.61 -6.41
N PRO A 264 20.14 26.53 -5.58
CA PRO A 264 21.52 26.77 -6.06
C PRO A 264 21.93 25.76 -7.14
N LEU A 265 21.52 24.50 -7.01
CA LEU A 265 21.76 23.47 -8.00
C LEU A 265 21.01 23.75 -9.31
N MET A 266 19.75 24.13 -9.23
CA MET A 266 18.92 24.48 -10.37
C MET A 266 19.46 25.74 -11.10
N HIS A 267 19.91 26.73 -10.35
CA HIS A 267 20.49 27.94 -10.90
C HIS A 267 21.77 27.67 -11.70
N THR A 268 22.72 26.92 -11.12
CA THR A 268 23.98 26.56 -11.80
C THR A 268 23.75 25.76 -13.07
N SER A 269 22.80 24.82 -13.03
CA SER A 269 22.39 24.06 -14.21
C SER A 269 21.76 24.93 -15.31
N THR A 270 20.86 25.84 -14.92
CA THR A 270 20.23 26.77 -15.87
C THR A 270 21.27 27.67 -16.55
N VAL A 271 22.27 28.16 -15.80
CA VAL A 271 23.39 28.93 -16.36
C VAL A 271 24.18 28.08 -17.37
N SER A 272 24.50 26.82 -17.03
CA SER A 272 25.19 25.89 -17.95
C SER A 272 24.37 25.62 -19.22
N MET A 273 23.06 25.41 -19.08
CA MET A 273 22.18 25.23 -20.25
C MET A 273 22.12 26.46 -21.15
N ARG A 274 22.07 27.67 -20.57
CA ARG A 274 22.12 28.92 -21.35
C ARG A 274 23.46 29.07 -22.11
N LYS A 275 24.58 28.70 -21.49
CA LYS A 275 25.90 28.69 -22.17
C LYS A 275 25.90 27.65 -23.30
N MET A 276 25.34 26.46 -23.08
CA MET A 276 25.21 25.41 -24.11
C MET A 276 24.38 25.90 -25.31
N ALA A 277 23.25 26.57 -25.05
CA ALA A 277 22.40 27.11 -26.11
C ALA A 277 23.15 28.13 -26.99
N LYS A 278 24.04 28.95 -26.45
CA LYS A 278 24.87 29.91 -27.22
C LYS A 278 25.87 29.21 -28.15
N VAL A 279 26.35 28.01 -27.76
CA VAL A 279 27.35 27.26 -28.56
C VAL A 279 26.67 26.27 -29.51
N GLN A 280 25.34 26.10 -29.43
CA GLN A 280 24.59 25.17 -30.27
C GLN A 280 24.78 25.36 -31.79
N PRO A 281 24.88 26.58 -32.38
CA PRO A 281 25.19 26.72 -33.81
C PRO A 281 26.52 26.07 -34.19
N LYS A 282 27.59 26.25 -33.38
CA LYS A 282 28.88 25.63 -33.62
C LYS A 282 28.81 24.07 -33.49
N VAL A 283 28.02 23.57 -32.54
CA VAL A 283 27.74 22.14 -32.43
C VAL A 283 27.04 21.58 -33.66
N LYS A 284 26.07 22.33 -34.24
CA LYS A 284 25.40 21.95 -35.48
C LYS A 284 26.37 21.94 -36.69
N GLU A 285 27.31 22.85 -36.73
CA GLU A 285 28.36 22.86 -37.77
C GLU A 285 29.22 21.61 -37.68
N ILE A 286 29.72 21.25 -36.49
CA ILE A 286 30.47 20.01 -36.28
C ILE A 286 29.63 18.79 -36.70
N GLN A 287 28.36 18.70 -36.23
CA GLN A 287 27.49 17.59 -36.60
C GLN A 287 27.24 17.52 -38.12
N SER A 288 27.08 18.64 -38.80
CA SER A 288 26.89 18.69 -40.25
C SER A 288 28.11 18.18 -41.02
N LYS A 289 29.33 18.49 -40.58
CA LYS A 289 30.60 18.01 -41.12
C LYS A 289 30.69 16.48 -41.15
N TYR A 290 30.11 15.83 -40.12
CA TYR A 290 30.14 14.35 -39.99
C TYR A 290 28.83 13.68 -40.43
N LYS A 291 27.84 14.41 -40.93
CA LYS A 291 26.52 13.88 -41.29
C LYS A 291 26.57 12.74 -42.32
N LYS A 292 27.49 12.84 -43.31
CA LYS A 292 27.65 11.82 -44.38
C LYS A 292 28.35 10.54 -43.89
N LYS A 293 29.02 10.58 -42.69
CA LYS A 293 29.79 9.44 -42.13
C LYS A 293 29.18 8.92 -40.83
N LYS A 294 27.86 9.00 -40.70
CA LYS A 294 27.13 8.67 -39.47
C LYS A 294 27.30 7.21 -38.99
N ASN A 295 27.60 6.29 -39.94
CA ASN A 295 27.74 4.88 -39.64
C ASN A 295 29.21 4.44 -39.39
N ASP A 296 30.17 5.37 -39.52
CA ASP A 296 31.58 5.11 -39.25
C ASP A 296 31.91 5.35 -37.77
N PRO A 297 32.32 4.32 -37.00
CA PRO A 297 32.66 4.48 -35.59
C PRO A 297 33.81 5.46 -35.35
N GLN A 298 34.79 5.52 -36.23
CA GLN A 298 35.93 6.45 -36.11
C GLN A 298 35.49 7.90 -36.34
N ALA A 299 34.60 8.14 -37.31
CA ALA A 299 34.04 9.47 -37.54
C ALA A 299 33.19 9.95 -36.36
N ARG A 300 32.43 9.08 -35.71
CA ARG A 300 31.68 9.39 -34.48
C ARG A 300 32.61 9.75 -33.32
N ALA A 301 33.71 8.99 -33.13
CA ALA A 301 34.68 9.26 -32.10
C ALA A 301 35.33 10.65 -32.28
N LYS A 302 35.72 11.00 -33.53
CA LYS A 302 36.27 12.34 -33.86
C LYS A 302 35.24 13.46 -33.63
N MET A 303 33.98 13.27 -34.05
CA MET A 303 32.92 14.22 -33.83
C MET A 303 32.71 14.49 -32.32
N ASN A 304 32.67 13.43 -31.50
CA ASN A 304 32.52 13.57 -30.05
C ASN A 304 33.73 14.29 -29.43
N GLN A 305 34.95 14.00 -29.92
CA GLN A 305 36.16 14.71 -29.47
C GLN A 305 36.12 16.19 -29.81
N GLU A 306 35.72 16.56 -31.05
CA GLU A 306 35.58 17.96 -31.46
C GLU A 306 34.50 18.68 -30.62
N MET A 307 33.37 18.00 -30.36
CA MET A 307 32.32 18.56 -29.49
C MET A 307 32.80 18.75 -28.05
N MET A 308 33.50 17.76 -27.48
CA MET A 308 34.04 17.87 -26.11
C MET A 308 35.10 18.96 -26.00
N LYS A 309 35.93 19.15 -27.03
CA LYS A 309 36.90 20.24 -27.10
C LYS A 309 36.19 21.59 -27.12
N LEU A 310 35.18 21.76 -27.97
CA LEU A 310 34.36 22.94 -28.05
C LEU A 310 33.71 23.30 -26.71
N TYR A 311 33.15 22.33 -25.99
CA TYR A 311 32.56 22.54 -24.68
C TYR A 311 33.60 22.95 -23.64
N LYS A 312 34.79 22.34 -23.63
CA LYS A 312 35.89 22.71 -22.73
C LYS A 312 36.38 24.14 -22.99
N GLU A 313 36.56 24.55 -24.26
CA GLU A 313 36.98 25.90 -24.66
C GLU A 313 36.01 26.98 -24.19
N HIS A 314 34.71 26.65 -24.11
CA HIS A 314 33.69 27.59 -23.65
C HIS A 314 33.33 27.41 -22.15
N GLY A 315 34.07 26.59 -21.41
CA GLY A 315 33.82 26.34 -19.98
C GLY A 315 32.42 25.74 -19.70
N ILE A 316 31.94 24.90 -20.63
CA ILE A 316 30.64 24.25 -20.55
C ILE A 316 30.82 22.80 -20.10
N ASN A 317 30.17 22.44 -19.01
CA ASN A 317 30.01 21.03 -18.63
C ASN A 317 28.69 20.49 -19.17
N PRO A 318 28.70 19.59 -20.16
CA PRO A 318 27.47 19.01 -20.72
C PRO A 318 26.66 18.21 -19.70
N MET A 319 27.30 17.65 -18.67
CA MET A 319 26.62 16.91 -17.60
C MET A 319 25.88 17.84 -16.63
N ALA A 320 26.25 19.13 -16.54
CA ALA A 320 25.59 20.04 -15.62
C ALA A 320 24.11 20.30 -15.97
N GLY A 321 23.73 20.11 -17.23
CA GLY A 321 22.34 20.29 -17.68
C GLY A 321 21.38 19.19 -17.18
N CYS A 322 21.84 17.95 -17.03
CA CYS A 322 21.02 16.83 -16.55
C CYS A 322 21.14 16.58 -15.03
N LEU A 323 22.10 17.21 -14.36
CA LEU A 323 22.34 17.02 -12.93
C LEU A 323 21.11 17.31 -12.05
N PRO A 324 20.32 18.38 -12.27
CA PRO A 324 19.10 18.59 -11.51
C PRO A 324 18.09 17.46 -11.65
N LEU A 325 17.93 16.89 -12.84
CA LEU A 325 17.01 15.78 -13.07
C LEU A 325 17.44 14.55 -12.23
N LEU A 326 18.74 14.24 -12.18
CA LEU A 326 19.24 13.11 -11.40
C LEU A 326 19.01 13.29 -9.88
N VAL A 327 19.13 14.51 -9.35
CA VAL A 327 18.86 14.81 -7.94
C VAL A 327 17.35 14.92 -7.68
N GLN A 328 16.59 15.47 -8.64
CA GLN A 328 15.16 15.67 -8.51
C GLN A 328 14.36 14.35 -8.54
N MET A 329 14.84 13.32 -9.28
CA MET A 329 14.12 12.04 -9.40
C MET A 329 13.94 11.33 -8.04
N PRO A 330 14.97 11.12 -7.21
CA PRO A 330 14.79 10.59 -5.87
C PRO A 330 13.85 11.42 -4.99
N VAL A 331 13.97 12.74 -5.04
CA VAL A 331 13.11 13.67 -4.30
C VAL A 331 11.65 13.56 -4.74
N PHE A 332 11.42 13.56 -6.06
CA PHE A 332 10.08 13.41 -6.63
C PHE A 332 9.47 12.06 -6.25
N TRP A 333 10.24 10.97 -6.41
CA TRP A 333 9.75 9.62 -6.10
C TRP A 333 9.42 9.45 -4.63
N ALA A 334 10.26 9.99 -3.75
CA ALA A 334 10.05 9.96 -2.31
C ALA A 334 8.79 10.76 -1.91
N LEU A 335 8.63 11.98 -2.42
CA LEU A 335 7.46 12.81 -2.15
C LEU A 335 6.18 12.17 -2.70
N PHE A 336 6.22 11.67 -3.93
CA PHE A 336 5.10 10.96 -4.55
C PHE A 336 4.66 9.75 -3.71
N THR A 337 5.64 8.98 -3.19
CA THR A 337 5.36 7.81 -2.35
C THR A 337 4.73 8.21 -1.03
N VAL A 338 5.21 9.29 -0.39
CA VAL A 338 4.62 9.84 0.84
C VAL A 338 3.17 10.23 0.58
N LEU A 339 2.92 11.14 -0.37
CA LEU A 339 1.57 11.65 -0.64
C LEU A 339 0.57 10.54 -0.99
N ARG A 340 1.04 9.47 -1.62
CA ARG A 340 0.18 8.36 -2.02
C ARG A 340 -0.12 7.37 -0.91
N LYS A 341 0.80 7.18 0.06
CA LYS A 341 0.72 6.11 1.07
C LYS A 341 0.36 6.61 2.47
N THR A 342 0.35 7.91 2.65
CA THR A 342 0.08 8.54 3.94
C THR A 342 -1.42 8.57 4.21
N ILE A 343 -1.88 7.80 5.20
CA ILE A 343 -3.30 7.73 5.58
C ILE A 343 -3.82 9.07 6.10
N GLU A 344 -2.94 9.88 6.65
CA GLU A 344 -3.26 11.20 7.23
C GLU A 344 -3.77 12.21 6.19
N LEU A 345 -3.62 11.91 4.90
CA LEU A 345 -4.19 12.75 3.83
C LEU A 345 -5.60 12.30 3.41
N ARG A 346 -6.05 11.14 3.90
CA ARG A 346 -7.37 10.61 3.58
C ARG A 346 -8.46 11.40 4.30
N GLN A 347 -9.46 11.87 3.54
CA GLN A 347 -10.57 12.70 4.04
C GLN A 347 -10.12 14.02 4.69
N GLU A 348 -8.89 14.48 4.37
CA GLU A 348 -8.39 15.77 4.84
C GLU A 348 -8.73 16.88 3.83
N PRO A 349 -9.53 17.87 4.24
CA PRO A 349 -9.90 18.97 3.34
C PRO A 349 -8.73 19.96 3.17
N PHE A 350 -8.68 20.60 2.00
CA PHE A 350 -7.72 21.68 1.76
C PHE A 350 -8.43 23.04 1.71
N MET A 351 -8.96 23.37 0.56
CA MET A 351 -9.69 24.62 0.34
C MET A 351 -10.65 24.52 -0.84
N LEU A 352 -11.67 25.35 -0.87
CA LEU A 352 -12.69 25.47 -1.91
C LEU A 352 -13.45 24.13 -2.04
N TRP A 353 -13.24 23.39 -3.14
CA TRP A 353 -13.92 22.14 -3.47
C TRP A 353 -13.08 20.89 -3.19
N ILE A 354 -11.89 21.06 -2.63
CA ILE A 354 -11.01 19.94 -2.30
C ILE A 354 -11.35 19.45 -0.91
N ASP A 355 -12.15 18.39 -0.84
CA ASP A 355 -12.63 17.81 0.43
C ASP A 355 -11.77 16.61 0.87
N ASP A 356 -11.02 15.99 -0.05
CA ASP A 356 -10.14 14.86 0.24
C ASP A 356 -8.84 14.93 -0.57
N LEU A 357 -7.70 15.13 0.10
CA LEU A 357 -6.37 15.20 -0.53
C LEU A 357 -5.87 13.85 -1.07
N SER A 358 -6.52 12.75 -0.75
CA SER A 358 -6.12 11.41 -1.20
C SER A 358 -6.81 10.96 -2.48
N LEU A 359 -7.89 11.62 -2.89
CA LEU A 359 -8.73 11.25 -4.02
C LEU A 359 -8.65 12.29 -5.15
N PRO A 360 -8.93 11.88 -6.40
CA PRO A 360 -9.04 12.83 -7.51
C PRO A 360 -10.29 13.70 -7.34
N ASP A 361 -10.12 15.01 -7.39
CA ASP A 361 -11.24 15.95 -7.39
C ASP A 361 -11.96 15.99 -8.73
N VAL A 362 -13.30 16.00 -8.70
CA VAL A 362 -14.15 16.12 -9.87
C VAL A 362 -14.96 17.42 -9.77
N LEU A 363 -14.45 18.50 -10.35
CA LEU A 363 -15.16 19.79 -10.42
C LEU A 363 -16.43 19.73 -11.27
N PHE A 364 -16.40 18.95 -12.37
CA PHE A 364 -17.52 18.78 -13.29
C PHE A 364 -17.57 17.35 -13.81
N LYS A 365 -18.69 16.68 -13.64
CA LYS A 365 -19.02 15.50 -14.45
C LYS A 365 -19.63 16.01 -15.76
N LEU A 366 -18.84 16.01 -16.83
CA LEU A 366 -19.39 16.27 -18.16
C LEU A 366 -20.36 15.16 -18.54
N PRO A 367 -21.59 15.47 -18.97
CA PRO A 367 -22.62 14.45 -19.22
C PRO A 367 -22.39 13.60 -20.47
N VAL A 368 -21.29 13.77 -21.19
CA VAL A 368 -20.96 13.00 -22.41
C VAL A 368 -19.47 12.79 -22.52
N GLY A 369 -19.06 11.55 -22.81
CA GLY A 369 -17.68 11.10 -22.92
C GLY A 369 -16.83 11.83 -23.97
N LEU A 370 -16.41 13.04 -23.63
CA LEU A 370 -15.27 13.65 -24.30
C LEU A 370 -13.99 13.07 -23.71
N PRO A 371 -13.11 12.46 -24.52
CA PRO A 371 -11.83 12.01 -24.02
C PRO A 371 -11.07 13.23 -23.49
N ILE A 372 -10.74 13.20 -22.21
CA ILE A 372 -9.81 14.16 -21.61
C ILE A 372 -8.44 13.88 -22.23
N LEU A 373 -7.94 14.86 -22.99
CA LEU A 373 -6.58 14.88 -23.54
C LEU A 373 -5.53 14.90 -22.41
#